data_44f70fdf8ed08a124c8b552c3a70ecae
#
_entry.id   44f70fdf8ed08a124c8b552c3a70ecae
#
_cell.length_a   1.000
_cell.length_b   1.000
_cell.length_c   1.000
_cell.angle_alpha   90.00
_cell.angle_beta   90.00
_cell.angle_gamma   90.00
#
_symmetry.space_group_name_H-M   'P 1'
#
loop_
_entity.id
_entity.type
_entity.pdbx_description
1 polymer ?
#
loop_
_entity_poly.entity_id
_entity_poly.type
_entity_poly.pdbx_seq_one_letter_code
_entity_poly.pdbx_strand_id
1 'polypeptide(L)'
;MKSNQINLIVSRNSEISRFLLVGGIAVLIDGISYALMVRGIGMEQGFSKRLSYVLGSIWAFLANKHFTFGSSAPAGKEIIMFFLLYLSTFLANGWVHDITWEVSSLDWFSFLTATATSTTINFLGQKFVVFRKSE
;
A
#
# COMPACT_ATOMS: atom_id res chain seq x y z
N MET A 1 -20.30 -8.80 -26.97
CA MET A 1 -20.56 -8.50 -25.55
C MET A 1 -19.82 -9.42 -24.57
N LYS A 2 -19.86 -10.74 -24.71
CA LYS A 2 -19.17 -11.68 -23.79
C LYS A 2 -17.64 -11.50 -23.75
N SER A 3 -16.97 -11.25 -24.86
CA SER A 3 -15.52 -11.10 -24.91
C SER A 3 -15.03 -9.84 -24.17
N ASN A 4 -15.76 -8.73 -24.24
CA ASN A 4 -15.44 -7.51 -23.52
C ASN A 4 -15.59 -7.68 -22.00
N GLN A 5 -16.59 -8.42 -21.54
CA GLN A 5 -16.78 -8.73 -20.11
C GLN A 5 -15.64 -9.59 -19.57
N ILE A 6 -15.24 -10.62 -20.31
CA ILE A 6 -14.12 -11.49 -19.92
C ILE A 6 -12.82 -10.69 -19.83
N ASN A 7 -12.54 -9.86 -20.82
CA ASN A 7 -11.32 -9.02 -20.83
C ASN A 7 -11.29 -8.03 -19.65
N LEU A 8 -12.43 -7.44 -19.26
CA LEU A 8 -12.53 -6.58 -18.11
C LEU A 8 -12.28 -7.32 -16.79
N ILE A 9 -12.80 -8.53 -16.64
CA ILE A 9 -12.58 -9.35 -15.44
C ILE A 9 -11.11 -9.76 -15.34
N VAL A 10 -10.49 -10.19 -16.43
CA VAL A 10 -9.08 -10.59 -16.47
C VAL A 10 -8.17 -9.39 -16.16
N SER A 11 -8.46 -8.21 -16.71
CA SER A 11 -7.67 -7.00 -16.43
C SER A 11 -7.78 -6.54 -14.97
N ARG A 12 -8.96 -6.60 -14.38
CA ARG A 12 -9.19 -6.26 -12.96
C ARG A 12 -8.46 -7.21 -12.02
N ASN A 13 -8.53 -8.51 -12.26
CA ASN A 13 -7.80 -9.49 -11.44
C ASN A 13 -6.29 -9.31 -11.57
N SER A 14 -5.81 -8.94 -12.77
CA SER A 14 -4.40 -8.62 -12.99
C SER A 14 -3.94 -7.38 -12.20
N GLU A 15 -4.74 -6.31 -12.13
CA GLU A 15 -4.39 -5.12 -11.33
C GLU A 15 -4.31 -5.44 -9.83
N ILE A 16 -5.28 -6.18 -9.30
CA ILE A 16 -5.28 -6.59 -7.88
C ILE A 16 -4.06 -7.46 -7.57
N SER A 17 -3.77 -8.45 -8.42
CA SER A 17 -2.62 -9.33 -8.23
C SER A 17 -1.30 -8.56 -8.27
N ARG A 18 -1.14 -7.61 -9.18
CA ARG A 18 0.04 -6.74 -9.26
C ARG A 18 0.16 -5.85 -8.04
N PHE A 19 -0.93 -5.26 -7.59
CA PHE A 19 -0.97 -4.44 -6.39
C PHE A 19 -0.53 -5.22 -5.15
N LEU A 20 -1.05 -6.43 -4.95
CA LEU A 20 -0.67 -7.28 -3.83
C LEU A 20 0.79 -7.74 -3.91
N LEU A 21 1.29 -8.03 -5.10
CA LEU A 21 2.70 -8.37 -5.32
C LEU A 21 3.61 -7.18 -4.98
N VAL A 22 3.28 -5.99 -5.46
CA VAL A 22 4.02 -4.75 -5.15
C VAL A 22 4.01 -4.47 -3.66
N GLY A 23 2.86 -4.64 -2.99
CA GLY A 23 2.73 -4.48 -1.54
C GLY A 23 3.57 -5.49 -0.75
N GLY A 24 3.58 -6.75 -1.17
CA GLY A 24 4.43 -7.79 -0.57
C GLY A 24 5.93 -7.47 -0.68
N ILE A 25 6.37 -7.00 -1.86
CA ILE A 25 7.76 -6.58 -2.06
C ILE A 25 8.07 -5.33 -1.22
N ALA A 26 7.15 -4.38 -1.09
CA ALA A 26 7.33 -3.20 -0.24
C ALA A 26 7.56 -3.58 1.23
N VAL A 27 6.82 -4.55 1.74
CA VAL A 27 7.01 -5.10 3.11
C VAL A 27 8.37 -5.77 3.25
N LEU A 28 8.84 -6.50 2.24
CA LEU A 28 10.18 -7.10 2.25
C LEU A 28 11.28 -6.04 2.23
N ILE A 29 11.14 -5.00 1.42
CA ILE A 29 12.08 -3.87 1.40
C ILE A 29 12.12 -3.17 2.75
N ASP A 30 10.96 -2.88 3.36
CA ASP A 30 10.87 -2.29 4.70
C ASP A 30 11.58 -3.19 5.72
N GLY A 31 11.23 -4.47 5.80
CA GLY A 31 11.79 -5.40 6.77
C GLY A 31 13.31 -5.64 6.63
N ILE A 32 13.78 -5.85 5.40
CA ILE A 32 15.20 -6.07 5.12
C ILE A 32 16.00 -4.80 5.41
N SER A 33 15.55 -3.65 4.94
CA SER A 33 16.21 -2.36 5.19
C SER A 33 16.31 -2.06 6.68
N TYR A 34 15.22 -2.29 7.42
CA TYR A 34 15.20 -2.15 8.87
C TYR A 34 16.24 -3.04 9.55
N ALA A 35 16.24 -4.33 9.20
CA ALA A 35 17.19 -5.28 9.79
C ALA A 35 18.65 -4.91 9.49
N LEU A 36 18.96 -4.46 8.27
CA LEU A 36 20.30 -4.02 7.90
C LEU A 36 20.73 -2.76 8.66
N MET A 37 19.83 -1.79 8.82
CA MET A 37 20.13 -0.56 9.55
C MET A 37 20.36 -0.83 11.04
N VAL A 38 19.51 -1.62 11.69
CA VAL A 38 19.64 -1.89 13.13
C VAL A 38 20.79 -2.86 13.41
N ARG A 39 20.83 -4.01 12.71
CA ARG A 39 21.79 -5.08 13.02
C ARG A 39 23.12 -4.94 12.29
N GLY A 40 23.12 -4.35 11.07
CA GLY A 40 24.32 -4.19 10.26
C GLY A 40 25.10 -2.92 10.58
N ILE A 41 24.41 -1.78 10.75
CA ILE A 41 25.03 -0.45 10.94
C ILE A 41 24.92 0.00 12.40
N GLY A 42 24.04 -0.59 13.20
CA GLY A 42 23.81 -0.20 14.60
C GLY A 42 23.01 1.10 14.78
N MET A 43 22.16 1.43 13.80
CA MET A 43 21.30 2.62 13.88
C MET A 43 20.20 2.44 14.92
N GLU A 44 19.72 3.57 15.46
CA GLU A 44 18.61 3.58 16.41
C GLU A 44 17.33 3.01 15.77
N GLN A 45 16.58 2.19 16.54
CA GLN A 45 15.46 1.40 16.02
C GLN A 45 14.31 2.25 15.49
N GLY A 46 13.93 3.32 16.20
CA GLY A 46 12.83 4.19 15.79
C GLY A 46 13.13 4.96 14.52
N PHE A 47 14.35 5.45 14.37
CA PHE A 47 14.79 6.12 13.15
C PHE A 47 14.90 5.13 11.98
N SER A 48 15.46 3.95 12.20
CA SER A 48 15.56 2.87 11.21
C SER A 48 14.17 2.45 10.70
N LYS A 49 13.18 2.34 11.60
CA LYS A 49 11.81 1.97 11.21
C LYS A 49 11.16 3.02 10.32
N ARG A 50 11.34 4.28 10.63
CA ARG A 50 10.82 5.37 9.80
C ARG A 50 11.48 5.40 8.41
N LEU A 51 12.79 5.25 8.37
CA LEU A 51 13.53 5.27 7.11
C LEU A 51 13.23 4.06 6.24
N SER A 52 13.14 2.85 6.81
CA SER A 52 12.79 1.64 6.08
C SER A 52 11.36 1.70 5.50
N TYR A 53 10.41 2.25 6.27
CA TYR A 53 9.06 2.50 5.80
C TYR A 53 9.02 3.46 4.59
N VAL A 54 9.83 4.53 4.62
CA VAL A 54 9.96 5.45 3.48
C VAL A 54 10.50 4.72 2.25
N LEU A 55 11.51 3.87 2.41
CA LEU A 55 12.06 3.08 1.29
C LEU A 55 11.02 2.14 0.69
N GLY A 56 10.27 1.43 1.52
CA GLY A 56 9.16 0.58 1.07
C GLY A 56 8.06 1.38 0.36
N SER A 57 7.74 2.58 0.86
CA SER A 57 6.74 3.47 0.27
C SER A 57 7.17 4.05 -1.08
N ILE A 58 8.45 4.40 -1.25
CA ILE A 58 9.01 4.84 -2.54
C ILE A 58 8.88 3.73 -3.58
N TRP A 59 9.25 2.51 -3.21
CA TRP A 59 9.06 1.34 -4.07
C TRP A 59 7.58 1.17 -4.44
N ALA A 60 6.69 1.17 -3.45
CA ALA A 60 5.26 1.00 -3.68
C ALA A 60 4.69 2.05 -4.62
N PHE A 61 5.10 3.32 -4.48
CA PHE A 61 4.69 4.40 -5.38
C PHE A 61 5.15 4.13 -6.81
N LEU A 62 6.45 3.91 -7.03
CA LEU A 62 7.02 3.73 -8.36
C LEU A 62 6.48 2.48 -9.05
N ALA A 63 6.42 1.36 -8.34
CA ALA A 63 5.95 0.10 -8.91
C ALA A 63 4.43 0.14 -9.19
N ASN A 64 3.63 0.74 -8.32
CA ASN A 64 2.20 0.90 -8.57
C ASN A 64 1.93 1.87 -9.71
N LYS A 65 2.66 3.00 -9.77
CA LYS A 65 2.54 3.95 -10.89
C LYS A 65 2.74 3.28 -12.24
N HIS A 66 3.83 2.55 -12.40
CA HIS A 66 4.24 2.01 -13.71
C HIS A 66 3.73 0.60 -13.97
N PHE A 67 3.84 -0.29 -13.00
CA PHE A 67 3.54 -1.71 -13.19
C PHE A 67 2.07 -2.05 -12.91
N THR A 68 1.48 -1.53 -11.83
CA THR A 68 0.09 -1.86 -11.46
C THR A 68 -0.91 -1.07 -12.28
N PHE A 69 -0.79 0.26 -12.30
CA PHE A 69 -1.79 1.15 -12.88
C PHE A 69 -1.38 1.79 -14.22
N GLY A 70 -0.10 1.72 -14.59
CA GLY A 70 0.39 2.22 -15.88
C GLY A 70 0.13 3.72 -16.09
N SER A 71 0.34 4.54 -15.04
CA SER A 71 0.14 5.99 -15.13
C SER A 71 1.30 6.66 -15.87
N SER A 72 0.97 7.46 -16.87
CA SER A 72 1.90 8.33 -17.61
C SER A 72 1.87 9.79 -17.15
N ALA A 73 1.03 10.13 -16.16
CA ALA A 73 0.92 11.49 -15.64
C ALA A 73 2.22 11.95 -14.92
N PRO A 74 2.48 13.28 -14.85
CA PRO A 74 3.60 13.81 -14.08
C PRO A 74 3.56 13.38 -12.61
N ALA A 75 4.69 12.94 -12.08
CA ALA A 75 4.77 12.34 -10.74
C ALA A 75 4.46 13.31 -9.59
N GLY A 76 4.66 14.62 -9.75
CA GLY A 76 4.56 15.58 -8.65
C GLY A 76 3.20 15.59 -7.96
N LYS A 77 2.10 15.67 -8.71
CA LYS A 77 0.74 15.63 -8.17
C LYS A 77 0.42 14.26 -7.56
N GLU A 78 0.83 13.20 -8.22
CA GLU A 78 0.61 11.83 -7.77
C GLU A 78 1.32 11.53 -6.46
N ILE A 79 2.55 12.05 -6.26
CA ILE A 79 3.30 11.91 -5.00
C ILE A 79 2.53 12.53 -3.84
N ILE A 80 2.02 13.74 -3.99
CA ILE A 80 1.24 14.44 -2.96
C ILE A 80 -0.02 13.65 -2.63
N MET A 81 -0.76 13.22 -3.65
CA MET A 81 -2.00 12.45 -3.47
C MET A 81 -1.74 11.08 -2.85
N PHE A 82 -0.66 10.42 -3.23
CA PHE A 82 -0.22 9.15 -2.65
C PHE A 82 0.13 9.32 -1.16
N PHE A 83 0.89 10.36 -0.82
CA PHE A 83 1.22 10.66 0.58
C PHE A 83 -0.03 10.91 1.43
N LEU A 84 -0.97 11.73 0.95
CA LEU A 84 -2.23 12.01 1.65
C LEU A 84 -3.09 10.75 1.81
N LEU A 85 -3.13 9.89 0.80
CA LEU A 85 -3.83 8.62 0.86
C LEU A 85 -3.21 7.70 1.93
N TYR A 86 -1.88 7.57 1.94
CA TYR A 86 -1.18 6.73 2.93
C TYR A 86 -1.35 7.24 4.35
N LEU A 87 -1.30 8.55 4.57
CA LEU A 87 -1.60 9.14 5.86
C LEU A 87 -3.04 8.83 6.30
N SER A 88 -4.00 8.97 5.40
CA SER A 88 -5.42 8.69 5.67
C SER A 88 -5.64 7.21 6.00
N THR A 89 -5.01 6.31 5.26
CA THR A 89 -5.13 4.86 5.50
C THR A 89 -4.40 4.42 6.76
N PHE A 90 -3.32 5.08 7.13
CA PHE A 90 -2.64 4.86 8.42
C PHE A 90 -3.58 5.18 9.59
N LEU A 91 -4.25 6.34 9.54
CA LEU A 91 -5.21 6.73 10.58
C LEU A 91 -6.42 5.78 10.62
N ALA A 92 -6.97 5.42 9.46
CA ALA A 92 -8.08 4.48 9.36
C ALA A 92 -7.70 3.08 9.87
N ASN A 93 -6.50 2.61 9.59
CA ASN A 93 -5.98 1.33 10.07
C ASN A 93 -5.96 1.29 11.62
N GLY A 94 -5.39 2.30 12.27
CA GLY A 94 -5.35 2.40 13.72
C GLY A 94 -6.76 2.43 14.33
N TRP A 95 -7.63 3.24 13.77
CA TRP A 95 -9.01 3.36 14.26
C TRP A 95 -9.81 2.05 14.13
N VAL A 96 -9.71 1.36 12.99
CA VAL A 96 -10.38 0.05 12.80
C VAL A 96 -9.79 -1.00 13.74
N HIS A 97 -8.47 -1.01 13.92
CA HIS A 97 -7.82 -1.91 14.88
C HIS A 97 -8.39 -1.70 16.29
N ASP A 98 -8.43 -0.47 16.77
CA ASP A 98 -8.89 -0.16 18.13
C ASP A 98 -10.35 -0.58 18.34
N ILE A 99 -11.25 -0.23 17.40
CA ILE A 99 -12.67 -0.63 17.50
C ILE A 99 -12.83 -2.15 17.48
N THR A 100 -12.13 -2.84 16.59
CA THR A 100 -12.25 -4.31 16.52
C THR A 100 -11.63 -5.00 17.71
N TRP A 101 -10.59 -4.42 18.30
CA TRP A 101 -10.03 -4.87 19.57
C TRP A 101 -11.02 -4.72 20.74
N GLU A 102 -11.66 -3.56 20.88
CA GLU A 102 -12.66 -3.30 21.91
C GLU A 102 -13.84 -4.28 21.85
N VAL A 103 -14.27 -4.65 20.64
CA VAL A 103 -15.42 -5.55 20.44
C VAL A 103 -15.05 -7.02 20.57
N SER A 104 -13.89 -7.43 20.03
CA SER A 104 -13.53 -8.85 19.92
C SER A 104 -12.54 -9.33 20.98
N SER A 105 -11.71 -8.43 21.51
CA SER A 105 -10.55 -8.75 22.36
C SER A 105 -9.59 -9.77 21.72
N LEU A 106 -9.60 -9.87 20.37
CA LEU A 106 -8.76 -10.78 19.59
C LEU A 106 -7.75 -9.99 18.77
N ASP A 107 -6.49 -10.02 19.16
CA ASP A 107 -5.40 -9.27 18.54
C ASP A 107 -5.25 -9.60 17.04
N TRP A 108 -5.18 -10.89 16.71
CA TRP A 108 -5.06 -11.33 15.31
C TRP A 108 -6.24 -10.88 14.44
N PHE A 109 -7.46 -10.89 14.97
CA PHE A 109 -8.66 -10.47 14.24
C PHE A 109 -8.66 -8.96 14.00
N SER A 110 -8.29 -8.17 15.01
CA SER A 110 -8.16 -6.72 14.91
C SER A 110 -7.08 -6.32 13.91
N PHE A 111 -5.93 -6.99 13.96
CA PHE A 111 -4.85 -6.78 13.00
C PHE A 111 -5.27 -7.10 11.55
N LEU A 112 -5.89 -8.27 11.32
CA LEU A 112 -6.32 -8.67 9.98
C LEU A 112 -7.40 -7.73 9.41
N THR A 113 -8.38 -7.35 10.24
CA THR A 113 -9.47 -6.46 9.82
C THR A 113 -8.93 -5.07 9.47
N ALA A 114 -8.05 -4.52 10.31
CA ALA A 114 -7.41 -3.23 10.05
C ALA A 114 -6.54 -3.27 8.76
N THR A 115 -5.76 -4.32 8.60
CA THR A 115 -4.91 -4.51 7.42
C THR A 115 -5.73 -4.67 6.14
N ALA A 116 -6.78 -5.49 6.16
CA ALA A 116 -7.67 -5.67 5.01
C ALA A 116 -8.36 -4.35 4.63
N THR A 117 -8.81 -3.58 5.61
CA THR A 117 -9.44 -2.26 5.39
C THR A 117 -8.46 -1.28 4.76
N SER A 118 -7.28 -1.10 5.32
CA SER A 118 -6.28 -0.16 4.79
C SER A 118 -5.77 -0.59 3.40
N THR A 119 -5.57 -1.88 3.17
CA THR A 119 -5.18 -2.40 1.85
C THR A 119 -6.25 -2.12 0.79
N THR A 120 -7.52 -2.32 1.13
CA THR A 120 -8.64 -2.03 0.24
C THR A 120 -8.73 -0.53 -0.09
N ILE A 121 -8.64 0.33 0.92
CA ILE A 121 -8.66 1.79 0.73
C ILE A 121 -7.45 2.24 -0.10
N ASN A 122 -6.27 1.71 0.16
CA ASN A 122 -5.06 1.99 -0.62
C ASN A 122 -5.23 1.59 -2.08
N PHE A 123 -5.76 0.40 -2.36
CA PHE A 123 -6.00 -0.02 -3.74
C PHE A 123 -6.98 0.89 -4.46
N LEU A 124 -8.15 1.14 -3.87
CA LEU A 124 -9.17 1.97 -4.48
C LEU A 124 -8.72 3.44 -4.62
N GLY A 125 -8.07 3.97 -3.60
CA GLY A 125 -7.53 5.33 -3.62
C GLY A 125 -6.43 5.50 -4.66
N GLN A 126 -5.51 4.55 -4.79
CA GLN A 126 -4.48 4.60 -5.83
C GLN A 126 -5.08 4.49 -7.22
N LYS A 127 -6.03 3.58 -7.43
CA LYS A 127 -6.67 3.36 -8.72
C LYS A 127 -7.50 4.55 -9.20
N PHE A 128 -8.34 5.12 -8.34
CA PHE A 128 -9.34 6.11 -8.74
C PHE A 128 -8.97 7.55 -8.44
N VAL A 129 -8.00 7.78 -7.57
CA VAL A 129 -7.59 9.12 -7.14
C VAL A 129 -6.16 9.44 -7.54
N VAL A 130 -5.19 8.63 -7.11
CA VAL A 130 -3.76 8.91 -7.31
C VAL A 130 -3.35 8.70 -8.78
N PHE A 131 -3.56 7.50 -9.30
CA PHE A 131 -3.15 7.09 -10.66
C PHE A 131 -4.33 7.05 -11.64
N ARG A 132 -5.28 7.95 -11.46
CA ARG A 132 -6.45 8.04 -12.35
C ARG A 132 -5.99 8.31 -13.78
N LYS A 133 -6.37 7.42 -14.69
CA LYS A 133 -6.17 7.64 -16.13
C LYS A 133 -7.07 8.81 -16.57
N SER A 134 -6.48 9.82 -17.17
CA SER A 134 -7.24 10.84 -17.92
C SER A 134 -7.82 10.15 -19.16
N GLU A 135 -9.13 10.19 -19.33
CA GLU A 135 -9.78 9.84 -20.58
C GLU A 135 -9.46 10.87 -21.66
#